data_9bb440229960490fdeb33ed71b409c43
#
_entry.id   9bb440229960490fdeb33ed71b409c43
#
_cell.length_a   1.000
_cell.length_b   1.000
_cell.length_c   1.000
_cell.angle_alpha   90.00
_cell.angle_beta   90.00
_cell.angle_gamma   90.00
#
_symmetry.space_group_name_H-M   'P 1'
#
loop_
_entity.id
_entity.type
_entity.pdbx_description
1 polymer ?
#
loop_
_entity_poly.entity_id
_entity_poly.type
_entity_poly.pdbx_seq_one_letter_code
_entity_poly.pdbx_strand_id
1 'polypeptide(L)'
;EGLAQRIVRGDVPEGLKDKKIFALDMGALVAGAKYRGEFEEKFKKIIDKVKDLDNVIIFIDEIHNVIGAGGAEGAIDPSNILKPYLARKDMTVVGATTIDEYYKHFEKDHAMNRRFSIVTLKENTKEETLEILKGIKGYYESYHQIKIDNVLLKELIELVDCHIKNRTYPDKAIDILDLSCVKAKFYHEKELTKNRIVETIEKYLNITIHHQMDYQKLEKQLNKDILGQEKGIHQMIETFQHKQLPISFFIYGPTSCGKTLTAKSLAKYLNYHYLKLDTNQYQESHSL
;
A
#
# COMPACT_ATOMS: atom_id res chain seq x y z
N GLU A 1 15.45 4.11 -10.69
CA GLU A 1 16.15 2.96 -11.29
C GLU A 1 15.86 2.84 -12.79
N GLY A 2 14.59 2.78 -13.25
CA GLY A 2 14.24 2.63 -14.66
C GLY A 2 14.85 3.72 -15.58
N LEU A 3 14.85 4.99 -15.16
CA LEU A 3 15.50 6.06 -15.91
C LEU A 3 17.02 5.83 -16.04
N ALA A 4 17.69 5.40 -14.98
CA ALA A 4 19.12 5.10 -15.01
C ALA A 4 19.42 3.96 -15.98
N GLN A 5 18.61 2.91 -16.01
CA GLN A 5 18.76 1.81 -16.97
C GLN A 5 18.56 2.28 -18.42
N ARG A 6 17.58 3.15 -18.66
CA ARG A 6 17.35 3.72 -20.00
C ARG A 6 18.50 4.63 -20.45
N ILE A 7 19.08 5.42 -19.54
CA ILE A 7 20.30 6.20 -19.83
C ILE A 7 21.44 5.29 -20.26
N VAL A 8 21.70 4.22 -19.50
CA VAL A 8 22.78 3.26 -19.83
C VAL A 8 22.55 2.59 -21.19
N ARG A 9 21.29 2.31 -21.55
CA ARG A 9 20.92 1.72 -22.85
C ARG A 9 20.92 2.74 -24.00
N GLY A 10 21.06 4.04 -23.71
CA GLY A 10 20.95 5.10 -24.70
C GLY A 10 19.51 5.39 -25.16
N ASP A 11 18.50 4.80 -24.51
CA ASP A 11 17.08 4.96 -24.81
C ASP A 11 16.50 6.18 -24.06
N VAL A 12 17.10 7.33 -24.30
CA VAL A 12 16.71 8.64 -23.73
C VAL A 12 17.00 9.76 -24.72
N PRO A 13 16.34 10.93 -24.58
CA PRO A 13 16.67 12.12 -25.34
C PRO A 13 18.15 12.51 -25.22
N GLU A 14 18.66 13.19 -26.24
CA GLU A 14 20.09 13.53 -26.36
C GLU A 14 20.65 14.22 -25.10
N GLY A 15 19.91 15.16 -24.52
CA GLY A 15 20.32 15.88 -23.31
C GLY A 15 20.43 15.03 -22.03
N LEU A 16 20.04 13.75 -22.07
CA LEU A 16 20.13 12.81 -20.95
C LEU A 16 21.14 11.67 -21.17
N LYS A 17 21.66 11.50 -22.38
CA LYS A 17 22.51 10.33 -22.72
C LYS A 17 23.76 10.19 -21.84
N ASP A 18 24.38 11.30 -21.47
CA ASP A 18 25.62 11.30 -20.66
C ASP A 18 25.37 11.58 -19.19
N LYS A 19 24.12 11.67 -18.78
CA LYS A 19 23.78 11.95 -17.38
C LYS A 19 24.00 10.72 -16.50
N LYS A 20 24.45 10.96 -15.28
CA LYS A 20 24.61 9.96 -14.20
C LYS A 20 23.63 10.28 -13.09
N ILE A 21 22.93 9.27 -12.59
CA ILE A 21 22.01 9.43 -11.46
C ILE A 21 22.70 8.94 -10.20
N PHE A 22 22.82 9.81 -9.20
CA PHE A 22 23.30 9.47 -7.87
C PHE A 22 22.16 9.53 -6.88
N ALA A 23 21.87 8.40 -6.22
CA ALA A 23 20.93 8.36 -5.10
C ALA A 23 21.64 8.88 -3.85
N LEU A 24 21.06 9.89 -3.22
CA LEU A 24 21.56 10.46 -1.97
C LEU A 24 20.80 9.83 -0.80
N ASP A 25 21.51 9.03 0.00
CA ASP A 25 20.97 8.41 1.20
C ASP A 25 21.07 9.40 2.38
N MET A 26 19.95 10.06 2.67
CA MET A 26 19.84 11.00 3.78
C MET A 26 19.96 10.31 5.14
N GLY A 27 19.45 9.07 5.26
CA GLY A 27 19.55 8.28 6.50
C GLY A 27 21.00 7.97 6.87
N ALA A 28 21.79 7.52 5.90
CA ALA A 28 23.21 7.26 6.09
C ALA A 28 24.01 8.53 6.45
N LEU A 29 23.64 9.67 5.85
CA LEU A 29 24.28 10.96 6.18
C LEU A 29 24.00 11.41 7.61
N VAL A 30 22.75 11.28 8.06
CA VAL A 30 22.35 11.63 9.44
C VAL A 30 23.00 10.66 10.44
N ALA A 31 22.94 9.37 10.19
CA ALA A 31 23.54 8.34 11.06
C ALA A 31 25.07 8.48 11.19
N GLY A 32 25.73 8.99 10.14
CA GLY A 32 27.17 9.21 10.11
C GLY A 32 27.65 10.53 10.75
N ALA A 33 26.74 11.34 11.30
CA ALA A 33 27.06 12.63 11.91
C ALA A 33 26.75 12.63 13.42
N LYS A 34 27.73 12.95 14.25
CA LYS A 34 27.56 13.06 15.71
C LYS A 34 26.85 14.35 16.13
N TYR A 35 27.00 15.41 15.37
CA TYR A 35 26.46 16.74 15.63
C TYR A 35 25.92 17.37 14.34
N ARG A 36 24.99 18.31 14.50
CA ARG A 36 24.37 19.09 13.41
C ARG A 36 25.39 19.67 12.42
N GLY A 37 26.43 20.33 12.93
CA GLY A 37 27.47 20.95 12.09
C GLY A 37 28.23 19.94 11.22
N GLU A 38 28.46 18.73 11.71
CA GLU A 38 29.13 17.67 10.95
C GLU A 38 28.26 17.17 9.78
N PHE A 39 26.95 17.04 10.00
CA PHE A 39 26.01 16.72 8.94
C PHE A 39 25.97 17.82 7.87
N GLU A 40 25.81 19.09 8.29
CA GLU A 40 25.75 20.23 7.39
C GLU A 40 27.03 20.34 6.55
N GLU A 41 28.19 20.12 7.16
CA GLU A 41 29.49 20.14 6.46
C GLU A 41 29.61 18.99 5.45
N LYS A 42 29.24 17.76 5.83
CA LYS A 42 29.25 16.59 4.94
C LYS A 42 28.30 16.79 3.77
N PHE A 43 27.09 17.22 4.06
CA PHE A 43 26.08 17.47 3.06
C PHE A 43 26.52 18.55 2.06
N LYS A 44 27.03 19.66 2.57
CA LYS A 44 27.57 20.76 1.75
C LYS A 44 28.75 20.28 0.88
N LYS A 45 29.68 19.50 1.41
CA LYS A 45 30.79 18.93 0.63
C LYS A 45 30.33 18.06 -0.53
N ILE A 46 29.24 17.27 -0.33
CA ILE A 46 28.66 16.45 -1.40
C ILE A 46 28.05 17.36 -2.47
N ILE A 47 27.25 18.33 -2.07
CA ILE A 47 26.60 19.27 -2.99
C ILE A 47 27.63 20.09 -3.79
N ASP A 48 28.68 20.60 -3.13
CA ASP A 48 29.74 21.34 -3.80
C ASP A 48 30.49 20.51 -4.84
N LYS A 49 30.74 19.22 -4.55
CA LYS A 49 31.34 18.30 -5.52
C LYS A 49 30.44 18.02 -6.73
N VAL A 50 29.12 17.88 -6.48
CA VAL A 50 28.17 17.55 -7.52
C VAL A 50 27.90 18.75 -8.43
N LYS A 51 27.86 19.95 -7.90
CA LYS A 51 27.61 21.17 -8.67
C LYS A 51 28.68 21.40 -9.76
N ASP A 52 29.93 20.94 -9.52
CA ASP A 52 31.01 21.05 -10.50
C ASP A 52 30.95 19.96 -11.59
N LEU A 53 29.93 19.09 -11.55
CA LEU A 53 29.68 18.00 -12.49
C LEU A 53 28.41 18.27 -13.32
N ASP A 54 28.58 18.75 -14.55
CA ASP A 54 27.46 19.13 -15.44
C ASP A 54 26.55 17.94 -15.84
N ASN A 55 27.03 16.71 -15.65
CA ASN A 55 26.33 15.52 -16.09
C ASN A 55 25.67 14.70 -14.96
N VAL A 56 25.43 15.30 -13.81
CA VAL A 56 24.88 14.60 -12.65
C VAL A 56 23.44 15.00 -12.39
N ILE A 57 22.61 14.00 -12.08
CA ILE A 57 21.26 14.15 -11.51
C ILE A 57 21.30 13.55 -10.10
N ILE A 58 20.93 14.31 -9.09
CA ILE A 58 20.77 13.79 -7.73
C ILE A 58 19.33 13.28 -7.56
N PHE A 59 19.19 12.06 -7.12
CA PHE A 59 17.92 11.51 -6.66
C PHE A 59 17.90 11.51 -5.13
N ILE A 60 16.84 12.08 -4.55
CA ILE A 60 16.63 12.10 -3.10
C ILE A 60 15.28 11.43 -2.84
N ASP A 61 15.32 10.25 -2.25
CA ASP A 61 14.12 9.59 -1.77
C ASP A 61 13.67 10.24 -0.45
N GLU A 62 12.37 10.22 -0.20
CA GLU A 62 11.76 10.87 0.97
C GLU A 62 12.27 12.30 1.20
N ILE A 63 12.29 13.11 0.13
CA ILE A 63 12.87 14.48 0.14
C ILE A 63 12.22 15.37 1.22
N HIS A 64 11.05 15.01 1.74
CA HIS A 64 10.41 15.68 2.88
C HIS A 64 11.28 15.65 4.14
N ASN A 65 12.14 14.63 4.30
CA ASN A 65 13.11 14.57 5.40
C ASN A 65 14.19 15.68 5.31
N VAL A 66 14.42 16.20 4.10
CA VAL A 66 15.31 17.34 3.87
C VAL A 66 14.64 18.66 4.23
N ILE A 67 13.32 18.76 4.03
CA ILE A 67 12.56 20.01 4.09
C ILE A 67 11.80 20.18 5.41
N GLY A 68 11.37 19.07 6.01
CA GLY A 68 10.55 19.07 7.23
C GLY A 68 11.33 18.98 8.55
N ALA A 69 12.63 18.80 8.50
CA ALA A 69 13.45 18.58 9.70
C ALA A 69 13.61 19.81 10.62
N GLY A 70 13.19 21.00 10.19
CA GLY A 70 13.40 22.28 10.87
C GLY A 70 12.38 22.65 11.95
N GLY A 71 11.45 21.77 12.33
CA GLY A 71 10.34 22.14 13.24
C GLY A 71 10.63 22.12 14.73
N ALA A 72 11.74 21.57 15.18
CA ALA A 72 12.14 21.59 16.59
C ALA A 72 13.35 22.52 16.81
N GLU A 73 13.34 23.28 17.90
CA GLU A 73 14.50 24.12 18.26
C GLU A 73 15.76 23.24 18.33
N GLY A 74 16.73 23.53 17.45
CA GLY A 74 17.96 22.72 17.32
C GLY A 74 17.95 21.61 16.28
N ALA A 75 16.82 21.36 15.58
CA ALA A 75 16.78 20.37 14.51
C ALA A 75 17.60 20.78 13.28
N ILE A 76 18.17 19.79 12.62
CA ILE A 76 18.91 19.96 11.36
C ILE A 76 17.91 20.34 10.25
N ASP A 77 18.14 21.46 9.58
CA ASP A 77 17.35 21.86 8.39
C ASP A 77 18.23 21.87 7.13
N PRO A 78 18.36 20.71 6.44
CA PRO A 78 19.14 20.60 5.23
C PRO A 78 18.59 21.43 4.07
N SER A 79 17.33 21.86 4.14
CA SER A 79 16.70 22.66 3.10
C SER A 79 17.42 23.99 2.88
N ASN A 80 17.93 24.59 3.93
CA ASN A 80 18.65 25.86 3.86
C ASN A 80 19.99 25.73 3.09
N ILE A 81 20.56 24.53 3.04
CA ILE A 81 21.76 24.25 2.24
C ILE A 81 21.39 24.06 0.78
N LEU A 82 20.31 23.35 0.48
CA LEU A 82 19.87 23.09 -0.91
C LEU A 82 19.28 24.31 -1.63
N LYS A 83 18.55 25.16 -0.91
CA LYS A 83 17.84 26.32 -1.49
C LYS A 83 18.73 27.22 -2.37
N PRO A 84 19.97 27.59 -1.98
CA PRO A 84 20.84 28.42 -2.82
C PRO A 84 21.24 27.75 -4.14
N TYR A 85 21.57 26.46 -4.13
CA TYR A 85 22.01 25.71 -5.32
C TYR A 85 20.87 25.49 -6.29
N LEU A 86 19.67 25.17 -5.80
CA LEU A 86 18.46 25.06 -6.64
C LEU A 86 18.06 26.41 -7.26
N ALA A 87 18.29 27.50 -6.52
CA ALA A 87 17.97 28.84 -7.03
C ALA A 87 18.87 29.27 -8.21
N ARG A 88 20.13 28.85 -8.20
CA ARG A 88 21.12 29.19 -9.27
C ARG A 88 21.05 28.23 -10.44
N LYS A 89 20.26 27.15 -10.35
CA LYS A 89 20.22 26.05 -11.33
C LYS A 89 21.57 25.35 -11.50
N ASP A 90 22.39 25.35 -10.46
CA ASP A 90 23.72 24.75 -10.45
C ASP A 90 23.66 23.22 -10.43
N MET A 91 22.48 22.62 -10.22
CA MET A 91 22.30 21.17 -10.13
C MET A 91 20.89 20.72 -10.53
N THR A 92 20.80 19.50 -11.02
CA THR A 92 19.53 18.84 -11.30
C THR A 92 19.18 17.88 -10.16
N VAL A 93 18.01 18.07 -9.55
CA VAL A 93 17.53 17.24 -8.43
C VAL A 93 16.19 16.62 -8.80
N VAL A 94 16.04 15.33 -8.53
CA VAL A 94 14.77 14.60 -8.58
C VAL A 94 14.46 14.16 -7.16
N GLY A 95 13.39 14.68 -6.56
CA GLY A 95 12.92 14.28 -5.24
C GLY A 95 11.68 13.41 -5.33
N ALA A 96 11.59 12.39 -4.51
CA ALA A 96 10.38 11.58 -4.32
C ALA A 96 9.80 11.80 -2.91
N THR A 97 8.49 11.83 -2.81
CA THR A 97 7.76 11.93 -1.53
C THR A 97 6.34 11.41 -1.68
N THR A 98 5.63 11.21 -0.58
CA THR A 98 4.20 10.92 -0.60
C THR A 98 3.37 12.18 -0.78
N ILE A 99 2.11 12.02 -1.20
CA ILE A 99 1.18 13.14 -1.38
C ILE A 99 0.94 13.86 -0.05
N ASP A 100 0.76 13.12 1.03
CA ASP A 100 0.50 13.68 2.37
C ASP A 100 1.69 14.52 2.88
N GLU A 101 2.92 13.99 2.73
CA GLU A 101 4.13 14.69 3.14
C GLU A 101 4.42 15.91 2.24
N TYR A 102 4.04 15.83 0.95
CA TYR A 102 4.10 17.00 0.07
C TYR A 102 3.24 18.15 0.59
N TYR A 103 1.96 17.91 0.90
CA TYR A 103 1.06 18.95 1.45
C TYR A 103 1.49 19.44 2.83
N LYS A 104 2.04 18.56 3.64
CA LYS A 104 2.47 18.91 5.01
C LYS A 104 3.72 19.79 5.04
N HIS A 105 4.69 19.50 4.17
CA HIS A 105 6.02 20.10 4.23
C HIS A 105 6.36 20.98 3.01
N PHE A 106 6.09 20.51 1.79
CA PHE A 106 6.49 21.20 0.57
C PHE A 106 5.59 22.35 0.17
N GLU A 107 4.29 22.16 0.24
CA GLU A 107 3.32 23.17 -0.18
C GLU A 107 3.48 24.46 0.65
N LYS A 108 3.82 24.32 1.93
CA LYS A 108 4.04 25.44 2.86
C LYS A 108 5.35 26.17 2.63
N ASP A 109 6.36 25.52 2.07
CA ASP A 109 7.63 26.15 1.74
C ASP A 109 7.59 26.73 0.32
N HIS A 110 7.04 27.94 0.18
CA HIS A 110 6.94 28.63 -1.10
C HIS A 110 8.29 28.78 -1.82
N ALA A 111 9.40 28.81 -1.09
CA ALA A 111 10.71 28.95 -1.68
C ALA A 111 11.15 27.65 -2.37
N MET A 112 10.85 26.49 -1.81
CA MET A 112 11.11 25.18 -2.42
C MET A 112 10.12 24.87 -3.51
N ASN A 113 8.84 25.11 -3.30
CA ASN A 113 7.78 24.81 -4.27
C ASN A 113 8.01 25.50 -5.63
N ARG A 114 8.53 26.74 -5.64
CA ARG A 114 8.86 27.48 -6.88
C ARG A 114 10.08 26.92 -7.64
N ARG A 115 10.87 26.05 -7.03
CA ARG A 115 12.11 25.50 -7.60
C ARG A 115 11.96 24.09 -8.14
N PHE A 116 10.85 23.43 -7.82
CA PHE A 116 10.53 22.09 -8.31
C PHE A 116 9.34 22.10 -9.26
N SER A 117 9.44 21.34 -10.33
CA SER A 117 8.30 20.98 -11.15
C SER A 117 7.64 19.76 -10.55
N ILE A 118 6.38 19.89 -10.17
CA ILE A 118 5.63 18.81 -9.50
C ILE A 118 5.11 17.83 -10.54
N VAL A 119 5.44 16.53 -10.34
CA VAL A 119 4.94 15.42 -11.14
C VAL A 119 4.16 14.49 -10.22
N THR A 120 2.85 14.46 -10.37
CA THR A 120 1.99 13.58 -9.57
C THR A 120 1.87 12.22 -10.23
N LEU A 121 2.29 11.18 -9.52
CA LEU A 121 2.09 9.78 -9.91
C LEU A 121 0.77 9.28 -9.31
N LYS A 122 -0.06 8.66 -10.14
CA LYS A 122 -1.32 8.05 -9.71
C LYS A 122 -1.09 6.57 -9.37
N GLU A 123 -1.97 6.02 -8.55
CA GLU A 123 -2.07 4.57 -8.37
C GLU A 123 -2.32 3.88 -9.71
N ASN A 124 -1.68 2.75 -9.92
CA ASN A 124 -1.89 1.96 -11.14
C ASN A 124 -3.31 1.36 -11.16
N THR A 125 -3.87 1.26 -12.35
CA THR A 125 -5.11 0.50 -12.58
C THR A 125 -4.87 -1.00 -12.43
N LYS A 126 -5.95 -1.78 -12.36
CA LYS A 126 -5.87 -3.24 -12.34
C LYS A 126 -5.21 -3.80 -13.60
N GLU A 127 -5.52 -3.21 -14.75
CA GLU A 127 -4.97 -3.57 -16.05
C GLU A 127 -3.47 -3.31 -16.12
N GLU A 128 -3.03 -2.12 -15.70
CA GLU A 128 -1.61 -1.76 -15.61
C GLU A 128 -0.88 -2.67 -14.62
N THR A 129 -1.50 -2.96 -13.47
CA THR A 129 -0.94 -3.88 -12.47
C THR A 129 -0.79 -5.28 -13.04
N LEU A 130 -1.75 -5.76 -13.84
CA LEU A 130 -1.64 -7.06 -14.51
C LEU A 130 -0.43 -7.12 -15.45
N GLU A 131 -0.19 -6.06 -16.23
CA GLU A 131 0.97 -6.01 -17.12
C GLU A 131 2.29 -5.96 -16.32
N ILE A 132 2.32 -5.24 -15.20
CA ILE A 132 3.47 -5.25 -14.28
C ILE A 132 3.71 -6.68 -13.76
N LEU A 133 2.68 -7.35 -13.22
CA LEU A 133 2.81 -8.71 -12.71
C LEU A 133 3.29 -9.70 -13.78
N LYS A 134 2.80 -9.60 -15.01
CA LYS A 134 3.29 -10.40 -16.14
C LYS A 134 4.78 -10.14 -16.43
N GLY A 135 5.20 -8.89 -16.35
CA GLY A 135 6.60 -8.49 -16.59
C GLY A 135 7.57 -9.04 -15.55
N ILE A 136 7.14 -9.07 -14.27
CA ILE A 136 7.99 -9.55 -13.16
C ILE A 136 7.82 -11.05 -12.85
N LYS A 137 6.79 -11.69 -13.41
CA LYS A 137 6.46 -13.10 -13.19
C LYS A 137 7.68 -14.02 -13.32
N GLY A 138 8.43 -13.91 -14.40
CA GLY A 138 9.59 -14.77 -14.66
C GLY A 138 10.67 -14.67 -13.59
N TYR A 139 10.83 -13.51 -12.96
CA TYR A 139 11.73 -13.33 -11.83
C TYR A 139 11.26 -14.15 -10.62
N TYR A 140 9.97 -14.05 -10.26
CA TYR A 140 9.39 -14.81 -9.13
C TYR A 140 9.39 -16.31 -9.39
N GLU A 141 9.06 -16.76 -10.61
CA GLU A 141 9.12 -18.17 -11.01
C GLU A 141 10.54 -18.73 -10.83
N SER A 142 11.54 -17.98 -11.25
CA SER A 142 12.97 -18.40 -11.15
C SER A 142 13.44 -18.41 -9.69
N TYR A 143 13.08 -17.40 -8.91
CA TYR A 143 13.53 -17.25 -7.52
C TYR A 143 12.89 -18.28 -6.59
N HIS A 144 11.57 -18.47 -6.70
CA HIS A 144 10.84 -19.38 -5.84
C HIS A 144 10.78 -20.81 -6.36
N GLN A 145 11.13 -21.05 -7.63
CA GLN A 145 11.00 -22.35 -8.31
C GLN A 145 9.53 -22.81 -8.38
N ILE A 146 8.60 -21.88 -8.57
CA ILE A 146 7.16 -22.09 -8.61
C ILE A 146 6.63 -21.55 -9.94
N LYS A 147 5.86 -22.36 -10.67
CA LYS A 147 5.20 -21.93 -11.91
C LYS A 147 3.96 -21.10 -11.59
N ILE A 148 3.77 -20.00 -12.31
CA ILE A 148 2.65 -19.08 -12.15
C ILE A 148 1.86 -18.98 -13.44
N ASP A 149 0.56 -19.24 -13.43
CA ASP A 149 -0.29 -19.05 -14.59
C ASP A 149 -0.71 -17.59 -14.76
N ASN A 150 -0.81 -17.11 -15.99
CA ASN A 150 -1.31 -15.76 -16.30
C ASN A 150 -2.78 -15.57 -15.92
N VAL A 151 -3.60 -16.63 -15.97
CA VAL A 151 -4.99 -16.57 -15.51
C VAL A 151 -5.06 -16.31 -14.03
N LEU A 152 -4.17 -16.95 -13.27
CA LEU A 152 -4.07 -16.81 -11.82
C LEU A 152 -3.68 -15.38 -11.40
N LEU A 153 -2.88 -14.67 -12.19
CA LEU A 153 -2.53 -13.26 -11.90
C LEU A 153 -3.76 -12.34 -11.94
N LYS A 154 -4.72 -12.61 -12.83
CA LYS A 154 -5.99 -11.87 -12.87
C LYS A 154 -6.82 -12.16 -11.63
N GLU A 155 -6.95 -13.43 -11.26
CA GLU A 155 -7.67 -13.83 -10.05
C GLU A 155 -7.03 -13.25 -8.78
N LEU A 156 -5.70 -13.20 -8.72
CA LEU A 156 -4.96 -12.57 -7.62
C LEU A 156 -5.35 -11.09 -7.48
N ILE A 157 -5.37 -10.33 -8.59
CA ILE A 157 -5.75 -8.91 -8.57
C ILE A 157 -7.17 -8.74 -8.06
N GLU A 158 -8.13 -9.56 -8.52
CA GLU A 158 -9.51 -9.48 -8.05
C GLU A 158 -9.65 -9.81 -6.56
N LEU A 159 -8.93 -10.82 -6.07
CA LEU A 159 -8.91 -11.17 -4.65
C LEU A 159 -8.28 -10.07 -3.80
N VAL A 160 -7.16 -9.51 -4.25
CA VAL A 160 -6.48 -8.40 -3.57
C VAL A 160 -7.37 -7.15 -3.55
N ASP A 161 -8.02 -6.83 -4.67
CA ASP A 161 -8.93 -5.70 -4.75
C ASP A 161 -10.14 -5.85 -3.83
N CYS A 162 -10.68 -7.05 -3.72
CA CYS A 162 -11.79 -7.35 -2.84
C CYS A 162 -11.43 -7.17 -1.35
N HIS A 163 -10.28 -7.67 -0.93
CA HIS A 163 -9.98 -7.84 0.49
C HIS A 163 -8.98 -6.80 1.06
N ILE A 164 -8.09 -6.22 0.23
CA ILE A 164 -7.04 -5.29 0.70
C ILE A 164 -7.37 -3.87 0.22
N LYS A 165 -7.98 -3.07 1.12
CA LYS A 165 -8.43 -1.70 0.80
C LYS A 165 -7.49 -0.59 1.29
N ASN A 166 -6.60 -0.90 2.22
CA ASN A 166 -5.72 0.05 2.89
C ASN A 166 -4.33 0.18 2.26
N ARG A 167 -4.12 -0.42 1.08
CA ARG A 167 -2.87 -0.34 0.32
C ARG A 167 -3.16 -0.10 -1.16
N THR A 168 -2.18 0.43 -1.88
CA THR A 168 -2.30 0.84 -3.29
C THR A 168 -1.69 -0.18 -4.24
N TYR A 169 -2.12 -0.13 -5.49
CA TYR A 169 -1.50 -0.86 -6.59
C TYR A 169 -0.23 -0.14 -7.09
N PRO A 170 0.78 -0.88 -7.55
CA PRO A 170 0.84 -2.35 -7.73
C PRO A 170 1.29 -3.11 -6.48
N ASP A 171 1.76 -2.40 -5.46
CA ASP A 171 2.47 -2.91 -4.29
C ASP A 171 1.71 -4.05 -3.57
N LYS A 172 0.41 -3.83 -3.24
CA LYS A 172 -0.42 -4.86 -2.59
C LYS A 172 -0.52 -6.16 -3.38
N ALA A 173 -0.51 -6.10 -4.71
CA ALA A 173 -0.60 -7.29 -5.54
C ALA A 173 0.75 -8.02 -5.64
N ILE A 174 1.84 -7.29 -5.71
CA ILE A 174 3.20 -7.83 -5.72
C ILE A 174 3.51 -8.54 -4.41
N ASP A 175 3.19 -7.93 -3.27
CA ASP A 175 3.40 -8.52 -1.95
C ASP A 175 2.63 -9.83 -1.77
N ILE A 176 1.35 -9.86 -2.17
CA ILE A 176 0.56 -11.10 -2.06
C ILE A 176 1.07 -12.17 -3.01
N LEU A 177 1.54 -11.80 -4.22
CA LEU A 177 2.16 -12.75 -5.13
C LEU A 177 3.40 -13.39 -4.50
N ASP A 178 4.31 -12.55 -3.98
CA ASP A 178 5.56 -13.01 -3.34
C ASP A 178 5.27 -13.92 -2.14
N LEU A 179 4.43 -13.46 -1.20
CA LEU A 179 4.05 -14.24 -0.03
C LEU A 179 3.37 -15.57 -0.40
N SER A 180 2.57 -15.59 -1.48
CA SER A 180 1.92 -16.81 -1.95
C SER A 180 2.93 -17.78 -2.55
N CYS A 181 3.93 -17.29 -3.28
CA CYS A 181 5.04 -18.10 -3.79
C CYS A 181 5.91 -18.66 -2.66
N VAL A 182 6.23 -17.86 -1.64
CA VAL A 182 6.94 -18.33 -0.44
C VAL A 182 6.21 -19.48 0.23
N LYS A 183 4.89 -19.35 0.42
CA LYS A 183 4.06 -20.42 1.00
C LYS A 183 4.01 -21.66 0.12
N ALA A 184 3.79 -21.50 -1.20
CA ALA A 184 3.77 -22.63 -2.12
C ALA A 184 5.09 -23.41 -2.07
N LYS A 185 6.21 -22.71 -2.03
CA LYS A 185 7.54 -23.32 -1.86
C LYS A 185 7.69 -24.07 -0.52
N PHE A 186 7.18 -23.47 0.56
CA PHE A 186 7.21 -24.10 1.89
C PHE A 186 6.44 -25.43 1.92
N TYR A 187 5.33 -25.53 1.18
CA TYR A 187 4.54 -26.75 1.05
C TYR A 187 4.99 -27.65 -0.12
N HIS A 188 6.16 -27.39 -0.70
CA HIS A 188 6.73 -28.15 -1.82
C HIS A 188 5.83 -28.24 -3.06
N GLU A 189 4.98 -27.23 -3.29
CA GLU A 189 4.17 -27.13 -4.49
C GLU A 189 5.06 -26.70 -5.68
N LYS A 190 4.73 -27.17 -6.87
CA LYS A 190 5.44 -26.81 -8.10
C LYS A 190 4.76 -25.68 -8.86
N GLU A 191 3.49 -25.46 -8.59
CA GLU A 191 2.68 -24.45 -9.24
C GLU A 191 1.90 -23.65 -8.19
N LEU A 192 1.75 -22.35 -8.41
CA LEU A 192 0.92 -21.50 -7.56
C LEU A 192 -0.56 -21.78 -7.84
N THR A 193 -1.35 -21.91 -6.78
CA THR A 193 -2.78 -22.19 -6.88
C THR A 193 -3.61 -21.04 -6.29
N LYS A 194 -4.87 -20.92 -6.73
CA LYS A 194 -5.82 -19.96 -6.17
C LYS A 194 -6.01 -20.15 -4.65
N ASN A 195 -6.11 -21.39 -4.21
CA ASN A 195 -6.27 -21.70 -2.78
C ASN A 195 -5.09 -21.17 -1.96
N ARG A 196 -3.87 -21.25 -2.50
CA ARG A 196 -2.68 -20.72 -1.83
C ARG A 196 -2.69 -19.20 -1.71
N ILE A 197 -3.18 -18.50 -2.75
CA ILE A 197 -3.35 -17.04 -2.71
C ILE A 197 -4.36 -16.67 -1.63
N VAL A 198 -5.49 -17.35 -1.58
CA VAL A 198 -6.52 -17.08 -0.59
C VAL A 198 -6.04 -17.31 0.83
N GLU A 199 -5.44 -18.46 1.12
CA GLU A 199 -4.84 -18.72 2.44
C GLU A 199 -3.77 -17.68 2.80
N THR A 200 -3.10 -17.10 1.79
CA THR A 200 -2.15 -16.03 2.03
C THR A 200 -2.84 -14.76 2.45
N ILE A 201 -3.91 -14.38 1.75
CA ILE A 201 -4.70 -13.19 2.09
C ILE A 201 -5.37 -13.37 3.46
N GLU A 202 -5.94 -14.55 3.74
CA GLU A 202 -6.55 -14.86 5.04
C GLU A 202 -5.56 -14.65 6.19
N LYS A 203 -4.35 -15.19 6.04
CA LYS A 203 -3.32 -15.04 7.07
C LYS A 203 -2.78 -13.62 7.15
N TYR A 204 -2.66 -12.93 6.01
CA TYR A 204 -2.19 -11.55 5.94
C TYR A 204 -3.13 -10.57 6.65
N LEU A 205 -4.45 -10.77 6.47
CA LEU A 205 -5.50 -9.93 7.06
C LEU A 205 -6.02 -10.47 8.41
N ASN A 206 -5.60 -11.67 8.81
CA ASN A 206 -6.17 -12.40 9.95
C ASN A 206 -7.69 -12.57 9.86
N ILE A 207 -8.19 -12.93 8.68
CA ILE A 207 -9.61 -13.17 8.37
C ILE A 207 -9.78 -14.56 7.78
N THR A 208 -11.03 -15.04 7.70
CA THR A 208 -11.39 -16.25 6.96
C THR A 208 -12.18 -15.86 5.71
N ILE A 209 -11.68 -16.26 4.54
CA ILE A 209 -12.35 -16.02 3.26
C ILE A 209 -13.16 -17.27 2.90
N HIS A 210 -14.48 -17.18 2.97
CA HIS A 210 -15.34 -18.29 2.64
C HIS A 210 -15.43 -18.50 1.12
N HIS A 211 -14.68 -19.48 0.62
CA HIS A 211 -14.51 -19.73 -0.82
C HIS A 211 -15.72 -20.32 -1.53
N GLN A 212 -16.59 -21.01 -0.84
CA GLN A 212 -17.85 -21.55 -1.36
C GLN A 212 -18.84 -21.66 -0.20
N MET A 213 -19.42 -20.52 0.17
CA MET A 213 -20.51 -20.57 1.11
C MET A 213 -21.72 -21.16 0.40
N ASP A 214 -22.19 -22.29 0.87
CA ASP A 214 -23.48 -22.83 0.48
C ASP A 214 -24.57 -21.97 1.11
N TYR A 215 -24.95 -20.92 0.37
CA TYR A 215 -25.95 -19.96 0.84
C TYR A 215 -27.30 -20.63 1.11
N GLN A 216 -27.65 -21.69 0.38
CA GLN A 216 -28.88 -22.46 0.62
C GLN A 216 -28.80 -23.20 1.96
N LYS A 217 -27.65 -23.76 2.28
CA LYS A 217 -27.42 -24.42 3.57
C LYS A 217 -27.43 -23.41 4.72
N LEU A 218 -26.80 -22.25 4.52
CA LEU A 218 -26.78 -21.15 5.50
C LEU A 218 -28.21 -20.66 5.78
N GLU A 219 -29.01 -20.42 4.76
CA GLU A 219 -30.39 -20.01 4.87
C GLU A 219 -31.24 -21.03 5.64
N LYS A 220 -31.10 -22.32 5.31
CA LYS A 220 -31.79 -23.40 6.03
C LYS A 220 -31.41 -23.46 7.51
N GLN A 221 -30.12 -23.26 7.83
CA GLN A 221 -29.63 -23.28 9.20
C GLN A 221 -30.17 -22.07 9.99
N LEU A 222 -30.16 -20.87 9.41
CA LEU A 222 -30.71 -19.67 10.04
C LEU A 222 -32.21 -19.81 10.26
N ASN A 223 -32.98 -20.30 9.30
CA ASN A 223 -34.41 -20.50 9.41
C ASN A 223 -34.78 -21.58 10.45
N LYS A 224 -33.86 -22.50 10.77
CA LYS A 224 -34.04 -23.47 11.84
C LYS A 224 -33.90 -22.83 13.23
N ASP A 225 -32.95 -21.90 13.37
CA ASP A 225 -32.70 -21.23 14.66
C ASP A 225 -33.67 -20.04 14.91
N ILE A 226 -34.16 -19.43 13.85
CA ILE A 226 -34.94 -18.18 13.90
C ILE A 226 -36.26 -18.42 13.19
N LEU A 227 -37.30 -18.62 13.95
CA LEU A 227 -38.65 -18.89 13.42
C LEU A 227 -39.40 -17.58 13.11
N GLY A 228 -40.15 -17.57 12.01
CA GLY A 228 -41.03 -16.47 11.63
C GLY A 228 -40.29 -15.24 11.03
N GLN A 229 -39.03 -15.38 10.61
CA GLN A 229 -38.26 -14.30 9.99
C GLN A 229 -37.69 -14.68 8.61
N GLU A 230 -38.33 -15.63 7.94
CA GLU A 230 -37.83 -16.22 6.68
C GLU A 230 -37.56 -15.16 5.60
N LYS A 231 -38.42 -14.14 5.48
CA LYS A 231 -38.25 -13.06 4.51
C LYS A 231 -37.01 -12.21 4.79
N GLY A 232 -36.78 -11.86 6.06
CA GLY A 232 -35.62 -11.09 6.46
C GLY A 232 -34.31 -11.85 6.28
N ILE A 233 -34.32 -13.14 6.60
CA ILE A 233 -33.16 -14.03 6.41
C ILE A 233 -32.87 -14.16 4.92
N HIS A 234 -33.88 -14.37 4.08
CA HIS A 234 -33.72 -14.46 2.63
C HIS A 234 -33.07 -13.19 2.06
N GLN A 235 -33.54 -11.99 2.41
CA GLN A 235 -32.93 -10.72 1.99
C GLN A 235 -31.47 -10.58 2.43
N MET A 236 -31.15 -11.05 3.64
CA MET A 236 -29.75 -11.06 4.10
C MET A 236 -28.88 -12.00 3.24
N ILE A 237 -29.39 -13.19 2.94
CA ILE A 237 -28.67 -14.17 2.11
C ILE A 237 -28.47 -13.65 0.69
N GLU A 238 -29.49 -13.08 0.05
CA GLU A 238 -29.35 -12.41 -1.25
C GLU A 238 -28.28 -11.32 -1.22
N THR A 239 -28.23 -10.54 -0.14
CA THR A 239 -27.19 -9.50 0.00
C THR A 239 -25.80 -10.12 0.06
N PHE A 240 -25.62 -11.23 0.75
CA PHE A 240 -24.34 -11.96 0.77
C PHE A 240 -23.96 -12.56 -0.59
N GLN A 241 -24.92 -12.97 -1.40
CA GLN A 241 -24.68 -13.48 -2.74
C GLN A 241 -24.20 -12.41 -3.71
N HIS A 242 -24.73 -11.18 -3.58
CA HIS A 242 -24.52 -10.12 -4.56
C HIS A 242 -23.55 -9.03 -4.13
N LYS A 243 -23.24 -8.92 -2.84
CA LYS A 243 -22.32 -7.91 -2.31
C LYS A 243 -21.03 -8.55 -1.77
N GLN A 244 -19.93 -7.85 -2.02
CA GLN A 244 -18.64 -8.22 -1.44
C GLN A 244 -18.55 -7.74 0.02
N LEU A 245 -17.88 -8.50 0.87
CA LEU A 245 -17.57 -8.09 2.24
C LEU A 245 -16.62 -6.86 2.25
N PRO A 246 -16.72 -5.92 3.19
CA PRO A 246 -17.60 -5.95 4.37
C PRO A 246 -19.04 -5.52 4.04
N ILE A 247 -20.01 -6.14 4.71
CA ILE A 247 -21.42 -5.85 4.56
C ILE A 247 -21.98 -5.31 5.88
N SER A 248 -22.78 -4.25 5.82
CA SER A 248 -23.51 -3.69 6.96
C SER A 248 -24.99 -3.94 6.80
N PHE A 249 -25.63 -4.45 7.86
CA PHE A 249 -27.07 -4.63 7.95
C PHE A 249 -27.65 -3.75 9.04
N PHE A 250 -28.75 -3.09 8.73
CA PHE A 250 -29.58 -2.41 9.72
C PHE A 250 -30.84 -3.24 9.98
N ILE A 251 -30.90 -3.91 11.15
CA ILE A 251 -32.01 -4.77 11.53
C ILE A 251 -32.89 -4.03 12.53
N TYR A 252 -34.14 -3.77 12.18
CA TYR A 252 -35.12 -3.09 13.04
C TYR A 252 -36.37 -3.92 13.20
N GLY A 253 -37.09 -3.68 14.27
CA GLY A 253 -38.35 -4.37 14.60
C GLY A 253 -38.67 -4.32 16.08
N PRO A 254 -39.84 -4.86 16.53
CA PRO A 254 -40.23 -4.92 17.91
C PRO A 254 -39.24 -5.57 18.85
N THR A 255 -39.35 -5.39 20.15
CA THR A 255 -38.58 -6.12 21.14
C THR A 255 -38.86 -7.63 21.05
N SER A 256 -37.86 -8.43 21.34
CA SER A 256 -37.93 -9.91 21.36
C SER A 256 -38.27 -10.61 20.03
N CYS A 257 -38.20 -9.93 18.88
CA CYS A 257 -38.44 -10.52 17.57
C CYS A 257 -37.22 -11.23 16.95
N GLY A 258 -36.17 -11.51 17.73
CA GLY A 258 -35.03 -12.30 17.25
C GLY A 258 -33.84 -11.52 16.68
N LYS A 259 -33.81 -10.15 16.68
CA LYS A 259 -32.74 -9.33 16.10
C LYS A 259 -31.33 -9.74 16.56
N THR A 260 -31.12 -9.85 17.85
CA THR A 260 -29.84 -10.24 18.46
C THR A 260 -29.53 -11.73 18.17
N LEU A 261 -30.55 -12.57 18.14
CA LEU A 261 -30.39 -13.97 17.80
C LEU A 261 -29.91 -14.13 16.35
N THR A 262 -30.49 -13.36 15.42
CA THR A 262 -30.08 -13.35 14.01
C THR A 262 -28.61 -13.01 13.86
N ALA A 263 -28.12 -11.96 14.52
CA ALA A 263 -26.71 -11.57 14.49
C ALA A 263 -25.79 -12.67 15.07
N LYS A 264 -26.20 -13.28 16.19
CA LYS A 264 -25.42 -14.37 16.82
C LYS A 264 -25.39 -15.63 15.95
N SER A 265 -26.54 -16.07 15.43
CA SER A 265 -26.62 -17.26 14.58
C SER A 265 -25.87 -17.05 13.26
N LEU A 266 -25.96 -15.85 12.70
CA LEU A 266 -25.20 -15.49 11.51
C LEU A 266 -23.68 -15.61 11.78
N ALA A 267 -23.17 -14.98 12.84
CA ALA A 267 -21.77 -15.07 13.22
C ALA A 267 -21.33 -16.51 13.46
N LYS A 268 -22.16 -17.31 14.14
CA LYS A 268 -21.89 -18.75 14.40
C LYS A 268 -21.74 -19.54 13.10
N TYR A 269 -22.68 -19.41 12.16
CA TYR A 269 -22.66 -20.18 10.92
C TYR A 269 -21.63 -19.68 9.89
N LEU A 270 -21.26 -18.40 9.98
CA LEU A 270 -20.17 -17.81 9.21
C LEU A 270 -18.79 -18.04 9.84
N ASN A 271 -18.73 -18.66 11.01
CA ASN A 271 -17.52 -18.85 11.79
C ASN A 271 -16.78 -17.52 12.10
N TYR A 272 -17.57 -16.46 12.38
CA TYR A 272 -17.06 -15.15 12.78
C TYR A 272 -17.12 -14.98 14.30
N HIS A 273 -16.18 -14.18 14.83
CA HIS A 273 -16.29 -13.74 16.21
C HIS A 273 -17.45 -12.75 16.36
N TYR A 274 -18.29 -13.01 17.36
CA TYR A 274 -19.40 -12.14 17.69
C TYR A 274 -18.98 -11.14 18.77
N LEU A 275 -19.00 -9.83 18.44
CA LEU A 275 -18.78 -8.76 19.38
C LEU A 275 -20.09 -7.95 19.52
N LYS A 276 -20.59 -7.78 20.74
CA LYS A 276 -21.74 -6.92 21.04
C LYS A 276 -21.23 -5.64 21.69
N LEU A 277 -21.47 -4.50 21.05
CA LEU A 277 -21.29 -3.17 21.64
C LEU A 277 -22.66 -2.63 22.04
N ASP A 278 -22.83 -2.36 23.34
CA ASP A 278 -24.06 -1.76 23.86
C ASP A 278 -23.84 -0.26 24.03
N THR A 279 -24.39 0.52 23.09
CA THR A 279 -24.19 1.97 23.03
C THR A 279 -24.68 2.71 24.27
N ASN A 280 -25.61 2.11 25.06
CA ASN A 280 -26.07 2.69 26.31
C ASN A 280 -24.98 2.70 27.39
N GLN A 281 -23.92 1.89 27.25
CA GLN A 281 -22.79 1.86 28.18
C GLN A 281 -21.74 2.92 27.87
N TYR A 282 -21.81 3.56 26.70
CA TYR A 282 -20.82 4.52 26.18
C TYR A 282 -21.41 5.91 26.04
N GLN A 283 -22.08 6.41 27.13
CA GLN A 283 -22.68 7.74 27.13
C GLN A 283 -21.68 8.89 27.34
N GLU A 284 -20.46 8.61 27.76
CA GLU A 284 -19.41 9.60 27.97
C GLU A 284 -18.31 9.47 26.91
N SER A 285 -17.84 10.61 26.41
CA SER A 285 -16.82 10.71 25.34
C SER A 285 -15.44 10.10 25.67
N HIS A 286 -15.24 9.61 26.88
CA HIS A 286 -13.97 9.01 27.35
C HIS A 286 -14.01 7.49 27.54
N SER A 287 -15.11 6.82 27.16
CA SER A 287 -15.33 5.38 27.41
C SER A 287 -15.24 4.49 26.16
N LEU A 288 -14.73 5.02 25.06
CA LEU A 288 -14.46 4.29 23.80
C LEU A 288 -12.98 4.00 23.62
#